data_f34feee1f399003d4dacb17df38b6e57
#
_entry.id   f34feee1f399003d4dacb17df38b6e57
#
_cell.length_a   1.000
_cell.length_b   1.000
_cell.length_c   1.000
_cell.angle_alpha   90.00
_cell.angle_beta   90.00
_cell.angle_gamma   90.00
#
_symmetry.space_group_name_H-M   'P 1'
#
loop_
_entity.id
_entity.type
_entity.pdbx_description
1 polymer ?
#
loop_
_entity_poly.entity_id
_entity_poly.type
_entity_poly.pdbx_seq_one_letter_code
_entity_poly.pdbx_strand_id
1 'polypeptide(L)'
;SYSFYGQGTYSVSDDFRLVAGMRYSEDTFETNVTNFFNVETFTEKGTSDETTGKITGELDLSDSTMAYLSLARGFKPGGSNLTFGFTEAEDAAAARPVAPALVFPTFEAETVDSIEFGLKTDLMDGRARANIAVFSYTYENLQFQATDPDPYRGGVANIPESEMSGLEVEFKGLLTDALVLDMNLSFL
;
A
#
# COMPACT_ATOMS: atom_id res chain seq x y z
N SER A 1 8.22 10.34 14.27
CA SER A 1 8.56 9.35 13.23
C SER A 1 10.01 9.48 12.79
N TYR A 2 10.66 8.38 12.50
CA TYR A 2 11.97 8.34 11.83
C TYR A 2 12.06 7.10 10.93
N SER A 3 12.94 7.14 9.94
CA SER A 3 13.21 5.99 9.09
C SER A 3 14.64 5.99 8.56
N PHE A 4 15.16 4.77 8.33
CA PHE A 4 16.44 4.54 7.68
C PHE A 4 16.20 3.65 6.46
N TYR A 5 16.84 3.95 5.35
CA TYR A 5 16.76 3.11 4.15
C TYR A 5 18.11 3.00 3.46
N GLY A 6 18.28 1.91 2.74
CA GLY A 6 19.42 1.68 1.86
C GLY A 6 19.02 0.80 0.70
N GLN A 7 19.65 1.01 -0.45
CA GLN A 7 19.47 0.22 -1.66
C GLN A 7 20.81 0.00 -2.33
N GLY A 8 20.98 -1.19 -2.89
CA GLY A 8 22.15 -1.54 -3.69
C GLY A 8 21.75 -2.34 -4.93
N THR A 9 22.59 -2.25 -5.96
CA THR A 9 22.51 -3.08 -7.17
C THR A 9 23.81 -3.87 -7.27
N TYR A 10 23.69 -5.16 -7.48
CA TYR A 10 24.82 -6.06 -7.66
C TYR A 10 24.72 -6.77 -9.01
N SER A 11 25.67 -6.52 -9.90
CA SER A 11 25.78 -7.22 -11.18
C SER A 11 26.40 -8.58 -10.96
N VAL A 12 25.60 -9.63 -11.12
CA VAL A 12 26.02 -11.04 -10.97
C VAL A 12 26.73 -11.50 -12.24
N SER A 13 26.27 -11.03 -13.40
CA SER A 13 26.88 -11.21 -14.72
C SER A 13 26.64 -9.97 -15.58
N ASP A 14 27.06 -10.01 -16.83
CA ASP A 14 26.78 -8.93 -17.79
C ASP A 14 25.29 -8.74 -18.06
N ASP A 15 24.53 -9.85 -18.02
CA ASP A 15 23.10 -9.86 -18.32
C ASP A 15 22.19 -9.96 -17.08
N PHE A 16 22.74 -10.23 -15.88
CA PHE A 16 21.93 -10.46 -14.69
C PHE A 16 22.32 -9.56 -13.52
N ARG A 17 21.33 -8.84 -12.97
CA ARG A 17 21.46 -7.93 -11.85
C ARG A 17 20.49 -8.28 -10.72
N LEU A 18 20.96 -8.13 -9.49
CA LEU A 18 20.13 -8.14 -8.29
C LEU A 18 20.05 -6.73 -7.74
N VAL A 19 18.84 -6.25 -7.53
CA VAL A 19 18.56 -4.99 -6.85
C VAL A 19 17.90 -5.32 -5.52
N ALA A 20 18.48 -4.86 -4.40
CA ALA A 20 17.91 -5.07 -3.08
C ALA A 20 17.85 -3.74 -2.33
N GLY A 21 16.71 -3.49 -1.69
CA GLY A 21 16.51 -2.33 -0.84
C GLY A 21 15.78 -2.72 0.44
N MET A 22 16.10 -2.02 1.52
CA MET A 22 15.47 -2.22 2.81
C MET A 22 15.25 -0.87 3.49
N ARG A 23 14.15 -0.77 4.21
CA ARG A 23 13.80 0.39 5.03
C ARG A 23 13.25 -0.08 6.37
N TYR A 24 13.75 0.52 7.44
CA TYR A 24 13.13 0.49 8.75
C TYR A 24 12.39 1.81 8.98
N SER A 25 11.18 1.75 9.49
CA SER A 25 10.39 2.93 9.86
C SER A 25 9.78 2.73 11.23
N GLU A 26 9.76 3.79 12.04
CA GLU A 26 9.02 3.88 13.29
C GLU A 26 8.16 5.13 13.26
N ASP A 27 6.86 4.93 13.40
CA ASP A 27 5.86 5.98 13.46
C ASP A 27 5.16 5.97 14.82
N THR A 28 5.12 7.13 15.44
CA THR A 28 4.42 7.36 16.70
C THR A 28 3.30 8.36 16.50
N PHE A 29 2.15 8.08 17.07
CA PHE A 29 1.05 9.03 17.11
C PHE A 29 0.61 9.29 18.55
N GLU A 30 0.16 10.50 18.78
CA GLU A 30 -0.52 10.92 20.01
C GLU A 30 -1.72 11.75 19.59
N THR A 31 -2.90 11.28 19.95
CA THR A 31 -4.17 11.96 19.66
C THR A 31 -4.81 12.39 20.96
N ASN A 32 -5.03 13.68 21.11
CA ASN A 32 -5.74 14.26 22.24
C ASN A 32 -7.10 14.75 21.77
N VAL A 33 -8.17 14.15 22.27
CA VAL A 33 -9.55 14.55 21.97
C VAL A 33 -10.16 15.16 23.23
N THR A 34 -10.56 16.42 23.13
CA THR A 34 -11.34 17.10 24.18
C THR A 34 -12.77 17.21 23.68
N ASN A 35 -13.73 16.68 24.44
CA ASN A 35 -15.12 16.79 24.05
C ASN A 35 -15.59 18.27 24.07
N PHE A 36 -16.68 18.54 23.31
CA PHE A 36 -17.17 19.90 23.09
C PHE A 36 -17.55 20.65 24.39
N PHE A 37 -17.80 19.94 25.49
CA PHE A 37 -18.15 20.48 26.79
C PHE A 37 -16.97 20.62 27.75
N ASN A 38 -15.74 20.34 27.31
CA ASN A 38 -14.50 20.42 28.12
C ASN A 38 -14.50 19.50 29.36
N VAL A 39 -15.28 18.42 29.33
CA VAL A 39 -15.50 17.57 30.52
C VAL A 39 -14.53 16.39 30.58
N GLU A 40 -14.06 15.90 29.44
CA GLU A 40 -13.08 14.80 29.37
C GLU A 40 -12.06 15.03 28.26
N THR A 41 -10.78 14.78 28.58
CA THR A 41 -9.70 14.71 27.61
C THR A 41 -9.29 13.25 27.51
N PHE A 42 -9.45 12.71 26.32
CA PHE A 42 -9.03 11.37 26.00
C PHE A 42 -7.72 11.44 25.21
N THR A 43 -6.74 10.65 25.60
CA THR A 43 -5.44 10.59 24.93
C THR A 43 -5.17 9.19 24.46
N GLU A 44 -5.04 9.02 23.16
CA GLU A 44 -4.57 7.78 22.53
C GLU A 44 -3.15 7.97 22.02
N LYS A 45 -2.31 6.96 22.28
CA LYS A 45 -0.92 6.91 21.82
C LYS A 45 -0.65 5.54 21.23
N GLY A 46 0.10 5.53 20.16
CA GLY A 46 0.55 4.28 19.57
C GLY A 46 1.89 4.46 18.88
N THR A 47 2.53 3.33 18.68
CA THR A 47 3.76 3.21 17.89
C THR A 47 3.58 2.07 16.92
N SER A 48 3.93 2.33 15.67
CA SER A 48 4.00 1.32 14.62
C SER A 48 5.41 1.31 14.08
N ASP A 49 6.07 0.17 14.12
CA ASP A 49 7.39 -0.02 13.52
C ASP A 49 7.37 -1.21 12.57
N GLU A 50 8.08 -1.08 11.46
CA GLU A 50 8.13 -2.12 10.44
C GLU A 50 9.42 -2.04 9.64
N THR A 51 9.89 -3.23 9.25
CA THR A 51 10.97 -3.37 8.28
C THR A 51 10.36 -3.77 6.93
N THR A 52 10.50 -2.88 5.96
CA THR A 52 10.05 -3.11 4.59
C THR A 52 11.23 -3.30 3.65
N GLY A 53 10.99 -3.91 2.51
CA GLY A 53 12.06 -4.10 1.55
C GLY A 53 11.56 -4.58 0.20
N LYS A 54 12.51 -4.58 -0.73
CA LYS A 54 12.30 -5.08 -2.09
C LYS A 54 13.57 -5.80 -2.55
N ILE A 55 13.37 -6.94 -3.22
CA ILE A 55 14.41 -7.62 -3.97
C ILE A 55 13.91 -7.86 -5.39
N THR A 56 14.73 -7.53 -6.38
CA THR A 56 14.40 -7.71 -7.79
C THR A 56 15.57 -8.36 -8.49
N GLY A 57 15.29 -9.48 -9.18
CA GLY A 57 16.21 -10.05 -10.16
C GLY A 57 15.85 -9.50 -11.53
N GLU A 58 16.82 -8.94 -12.24
CA GLU A 58 16.68 -8.41 -13.60
C GLU A 58 17.59 -9.18 -14.53
N LEU A 59 17.01 -9.70 -15.64
CA LEU A 59 17.72 -10.47 -16.65
C LEU A 59 17.53 -9.82 -18.03
N ASP A 60 18.62 -9.37 -18.61
CA ASP A 60 18.62 -8.88 -20.00
C ASP A 60 18.56 -10.09 -20.94
N LEU A 61 17.43 -10.28 -21.61
CA LEU A 61 17.21 -11.36 -22.59
C LEU A 61 17.81 -10.99 -23.94
N SER A 62 17.94 -9.72 -24.21
CA SER A 62 18.59 -9.13 -25.37
C SER A 62 18.93 -7.66 -25.10
N ASP A 63 19.61 -6.99 -26.03
CA ASP A 63 19.92 -5.55 -25.94
C ASP A 63 18.67 -4.66 -25.80
N SER A 64 17.49 -5.18 -26.15
CA SER A 64 16.23 -4.44 -26.13
C SER A 64 15.17 -5.00 -25.20
N THR A 65 15.41 -6.14 -24.56
CA THR A 65 14.38 -6.83 -23.75
C THR A 65 14.95 -7.31 -22.43
N MET A 66 14.29 -6.92 -21.34
CA MET A 66 14.61 -7.33 -19.98
C MET A 66 13.40 -8.01 -19.33
N ALA A 67 13.63 -9.13 -18.67
CA ALA A 67 12.70 -9.77 -17.75
C ALA A 67 13.07 -9.43 -16.30
N TYR A 68 12.09 -9.37 -15.41
CA TYR A 68 12.34 -9.19 -13.99
C TYR A 68 11.35 -9.97 -13.13
N LEU A 69 11.82 -10.35 -11.96
CA LEU A 69 11.01 -10.87 -10.85
C LEU A 69 11.28 -10.03 -9.62
N SER A 70 10.22 -9.50 -9.02
CA SER A 70 10.28 -8.63 -7.85
C SER A 70 9.47 -9.21 -6.71
N LEU A 71 10.05 -9.20 -5.52
CA LEU A 71 9.37 -9.46 -4.25
C LEU A 71 9.52 -8.21 -3.39
N ALA A 72 8.41 -7.73 -2.83
CA ALA A 72 8.48 -6.57 -1.96
C ALA A 72 7.47 -6.66 -0.82
N ARG A 73 7.83 -6.04 0.31
CA ARG A 73 6.94 -5.75 1.43
C ARG A 73 6.80 -4.26 1.60
N GLY A 74 5.55 -3.80 1.62
CA GLY A 74 5.16 -2.42 1.94
C GLY A 74 4.49 -2.34 3.30
N PHE A 75 4.41 -1.12 3.85
CA PHE A 75 3.86 -0.84 5.16
C PHE A 75 3.15 0.51 5.18
N LYS A 76 2.04 0.57 5.92
CA LYS A 76 1.33 1.79 6.25
C LYS A 76 1.03 1.79 7.75
N PRO A 77 1.48 2.80 8.51
CA PRO A 77 1.34 2.80 9.96
C PRO A 77 -0.12 2.77 10.40
N GLY A 78 -0.36 2.16 11.55
CA GLY A 78 -1.62 2.27 12.27
C GLY A 78 -1.83 3.66 12.82
N GLY A 79 -2.99 3.90 13.39
CA GLY A 79 -3.33 5.21 13.89
C GLY A 79 -4.55 5.22 14.79
N SER A 80 -5.03 6.42 15.07
CA SER A 80 -6.19 6.68 15.88
C SER A 80 -7.30 7.32 15.06
N ASN A 81 -8.52 6.84 15.26
CA ASN A 81 -9.72 7.44 14.73
C ASN A 81 -10.21 8.56 15.65
N LEU A 82 -10.49 9.72 15.05
CA LEU A 82 -11.21 10.79 15.76
C LEU A 82 -12.71 10.46 15.74
N THR A 83 -13.12 9.49 16.55
CA THR A 83 -14.53 9.13 16.65
C THR A 83 -15.22 10.09 17.60
N PHE A 84 -16.09 10.92 17.08
CA PHE A 84 -17.07 11.67 17.89
C PHE A 84 -18.25 10.78 18.25
N GLY A 85 -18.01 9.54 18.66
CA GLY A 85 -19.04 8.58 19.00
C GLY A 85 -19.20 8.41 20.50
N PHE A 86 -20.40 8.06 20.93
CA PHE A 86 -20.66 7.66 22.31
C PHE A 86 -19.95 6.32 22.59
N THR A 87 -19.48 6.14 23.80
CA THR A 87 -18.95 4.87 24.25
C THR A 87 -20.08 3.82 24.33
N GLU A 88 -19.74 2.53 24.33
CA GLU A 88 -20.75 1.46 24.53
C GLU A 88 -21.61 1.70 25.78
N ALA A 89 -21.02 2.30 26.85
CA ALA A 89 -21.73 2.65 28.06
C ALA A 89 -22.75 3.78 27.85
N GLU A 90 -22.44 4.77 27.01
CA GLU A 90 -23.35 5.86 26.66
C GLU A 90 -24.46 5.38 25.74
N ASP A 91 -24.18 4.47 24.81
CA ASP A 91 -25.19 3.84 23.96
C ASP A 91 -26.14 2.96 24.77
N ALA A 92 -25.62 2.20 25.73
CA ALA A 92 -26.44 1.40 26.65
C ALA A 92 -27.33 2.29 27.55
N ALA A 93 -26.78 3.41 28.04
CA ALA A 93 -27.54 4.36 28.83
C ALA A 93 -28.63 5.08 28.04
N ALA A 94 -28.42 5.30 26.73
CA ALA A 94 -29.39 5.88 25.82
C ALA A 94 -30.43 4.86 25.27
N ALA A 95 -30.35 3.58 25.68
CA ALA A 95 -31.18 2.48 25.19
C ALA A 95 -31.12 2.33 23.65
N ARG A 96 -29.99 2.66 23.03
CA ARG A 96 -29.76 2.46 21.59
C ARG A 96 -29.38 1.00 21.34
N PRO A 97 -29.79 0.41 20.20
CA PRO A 97 -29.27 -0.90 19.81
C PRO A 97 -27.76 -0.79 19.63
N VAL A 98 -27.01 -1.56 20.45
CA VAL A 98 -25.54 -1.66 20.31
C VAL A 98 -25.29 -2.53 19.06
N ALA A 99 -25.10 -1.90 17.90
CA ALA A 99 -24.53 -2.59 16.77
C ALA A 99 -23.03 -2.83 17.06
N PRO A 100 -22.47 -3.99 16.63
CA PRO A 100 -21.03 -4.21 16.76
C PRO A 100 -20.30 -3.03 16.10
N ALA A 101 -19.40 -2.39 16.84
CA ALA A 101 -18.64 -1.25 16.33
C ALA A 101 -17.80 -1.71 15.13
N LEU A 102 -18.00 -1.07 13.97
CA LEU A 102 -17.17 -1.29 12.78
C LEU A 102 -15.90 -0.44 12.82
N VAL A 103 -15.93 0.65 13.57
CA VAL A 103 -14.81 1.57 13.71
C VAL A 103 -14.39 1.63 15.18
N PHE A 104 -13.16 1.22 15.43
CA PHE A 104 -12.54 1.26 16.76
C PHE A 104 -11.76 2.56 16.97
N PRO A 105 -11.44 2.96 18.23
CA PRO A 105 -10.64 4.14 18.51
C PRO A 105 -9.28 4.14 17.83
N THR A 106 -8.70 2.96 17.63
CA THR A 106 -7.43 2.75 16.92
C THR A 106 -7.60 1.75 15.79
N PHE A 107 -6.74 1.83 14.80
CA PHE A 107 -6.64 0.86 13.72
C PHE A 107 -5.20 0.36 13.58
N GLU A 108 -5.09 -0.89 13.20
CA GLU A 108 -3.82 -1.60 13.05
C GLU A 108 -3.03 -1.09 11.84
N ALA A 109 -1.72 -1.32 11.87
CA ALA A 109 -0.86 -1.12 10.72
C ALA A 109 -1.23 -2.10 9.59
N GLU A 110 -1.16 -1.61 8.36
CA GLU A 110 -1.36 -2.40 7.14
C GLU A 110 0.00 -2.81 6.59
N THR A 111 0.14 -4.08 6.20
CA THR A 111 1.26 -4.55 5.40
C THR A 111 0.78 -5.12 4.08
N VAL A 112 1.63 -5.05 3.07
CA VAL A 112 1.40 -5.65 1.76
C VAL A 112 2.63 -6.41 1.30
N ASP A 113 2.46 -7.69 1.04
CA ASP A 113 3.45 -8.51 0.35
C ASP A 113 3.09 -8.60 -1.12
N SER A 114 4.08 -8.41 -1.98
CA SER A 114 3.90 -8.43 -3.42
C SER A 114 4.89 -9.34 -4.11
N ILE A 115 4.40 -10.04 -5.13
CA ILE A 115 5.21 -10.72 -6.14
C ILE A 115 4.80 -10.19 -7.51
N GLU A 116 5.79 -9.84 -8.33
CA GLU A 116 5.58 -9.31 -9.66
C GLU A 116 6.61 -9.90 -10.62
N PHE A 117 6.14 -10.44 -11.74
CA PHE A 117 6.96 -10.83 -12.86
C PHE A 117 6.62 -9.94 -14.06
N GLY A 118 7.63 -9.39 -14.73
CA GLY A 118 7.40 -8.53 -15.88
C GLY A 118 8.46 -8.64 -16.97
N LEU A 119 8.06 -8.11 -18.12
CA LEU A 119 8.89 -7.94 -19.30
C LEU A 119 8.86 -6.48 -19.72
N LYS A 120 10.01 -5.91 -20.01
CA LYS A 120 10.16 -4.59 -20.62
C LYS A 120 10.92 -4.73 -21.92
N THR A 121 10.37 -4.20 -23.00
CA THR A 121 11.00 -4.31 -24.31
C THR A 121 10.93 -3.00 -25.08
N ASP A 122 12.05 -2.61 -25.65
CA ASP A 122 12.13 -1.54 -26.63
C ASP A 122 11.92 -2.14 -28.02
N LEU A 123 11.05 -1.51 -28.79
CA LEU A 123 10.58 -1.94 -30.09
C LEU A 123 10.86 -0.83 -31.13
N MET A 124 10.86 -1.19 -32.42
CA MET A 124 10.98 -0.23 -33.53
C MET A 124 12.24 0.64 -33.42
N ASP A 125 13.40 0.04 -33.10
CA ASP A 125 14.68 0.72 -32.90
C ASP A 125 14.61 1.84 -31.82
N GLY A 126 13.93 1.53 -30.69
CA GLY A 126 13.76 2.46 -29.56
C GLY A 126 12.64 3.50 -29.74
N ARG A 127 11.87 3.43 -30.83
CA ARG A 127 10.72 4.34 -31.06
C ARG A 127 9.47 3.93 -30.29
N ALA A 128 9.41 2.71 -29.80
CA ALA A 128 8.31 2.23 -28.95
C ALA A 128 8.84 1.42 -27.77
N ARG A 129 8.08 1.40 -26.68
CA ARG A 129 8.30 0.56 -25.51
C ARG A 129 7.02 -0.14 -25.13
N ALA A 130 7.13 -1.44 -24.81
CA ALA A 130 6.06 -2.23 -24.23
C ALA A 130 6.53 -2.80 -22.89
N ASN A 131 5.67 -2.71 -21.87
CA ASN A 131 5.84 -3.35 -20.58
C ASN A 131 4.65 -4.27 -20.35
N ILE A 132 4.90 -5.45 -19.82
CA ILE A 132 3.88 -6.41 -19.42
C ILE A 132 4.26 -6.88 -18.03
N ALA A 133 3.32 -6.85 -17.08
CA ALA A 133 3.51 -7.32 -15.72
C ALA A 133 2.34 -8.18 -15.26
N VAL A 134 2.64 -9.26 -14.56
CA VAL A 134 1.68 -10.08 -13.80
C VAL A 134 2.06 -9.97 -12.34
N PHE A 135 1.09 -9.69 -11.48
CA PHE A 135 1.34 -9.46 -10.07
C PHE A 135 0.31 -10.13 -9.16
N SER A 136 0.72 -10.34 -7.93
CA SER A 136 -0.16 -10.73 -6.82
C SER A 136 0.26 -9.96 -5.57
N TYR A 137 -0.74 -9.41 -4.86
CA TYR A 137 -0.59 -8.69 -3.61
C TYR A 137 -1.43 -9.37 -2.55
N THR A 138 -0.84 -9.57 -1.37
CA THR A 138 -1.53 -10.00 -0.16
C THR A 138 -1.43 -8.88 0.87
N TYR A 139 -2.58 -8.34 1.26
CA TYR A 139 -2.69 -7.33 2.29
C TYR A 139 -3.05 -7.97 3.61
N GLU A 140 -2.34 -7.62 4.66
CA GLU A 140 -2.74 -7.89 6.05
C GLU A 140 -3.20 -6.59 6.68
N ASN A 141 -4.33 -6.64 7.39
CA ASN A 141 -4.95 -5.48 8.05
C ASN A 141 -5.19 -4.30 7.09
N LEU A 142 -5.66 -4.56 5.88
CA LEU A 142 -5.95 -3.53 4.87
C LEU A 142 -6.80 -2.40 5.48
N GLN A 143 -6.28 -1.19 5.48
CA GLN A 143 -6.95 -0.02 6.01
C GLN A 143 -7.94 0.55 4.99
N PHE A 144 -9.19 0.66 5.37
CA PHE A 144 -10.22 1.25 4.52
C PHE A 144 -11.07 2.25 5.29
N GLN A 145 -11.62 3.22 4.58
CA GLN A 145 -12.56 4.18 5.16
C GLN A 145 -13.90 3.49 5.37
N ALA A 146 -14.29 3.37 6.62
CA ALA A 146 -15.57 2.82 7.02
C ALA A 146 -16.51 3.92 7.51
N THR A 147 -17.80 3.71 7.27
CA THR A 147 -18.87 4.51 7.86
C THR A 147 -19.77 3.55 8.62
N ASP A 148 -19.84 3.70 9.93
CA ASP A 148 -20.77 2.97 10.77
C ASP A 148 -22.23 3.39 10.43
N PRO A 149 -23.23 2.50 10.58
CA PRO A 149 -24.64 2.88 10.50
C PRO A 149 -25.03 4.05 11.43
N ASP A 150 -24.31 4.25 12.51
CA ASP A 150 -24.40 5.48 13.31
C ASP A 150 -23.65 6.59 12.55
N PRO A 151 -24.34 7.66 12.09
CA PRO A 151 -23.75 8.72 11.28
C PRO A 151 -22.64 9.51 12.00
N TYR A 152 -22.44 9.30 13.30
CA TYR A 152 -21.40 9.94 14.09
C TYR A 152 -20.13 9.11 14.23
N ARG A 153 -20.12 7.88 13.69
CA ARG A 153 -18.98 6.96 13.73
C ARG A 153 -18.48 6.70 12.32
N GLY A 154 -17.46 7.41 11.92
CA GLY A 154 -16.73 7.14 10.69
C GLY A 154 -15.24 7.14 10.98
N GLY A 155 -14.48 6.40 10.19
CA GLY A 155 -13.04 6.35 10.36
C GLY A 155 -12.41 5.22 9.56
N VAL A 156 -11.20 4.86 9.93
CA VAL A 156 -10.46 3.77 9.33
C VAL A 156 -10.73 2.47 10.10
N ALA A 157 -11.03 1.41 9.37
CA ALA A 157 -11.13 0.05 9.89
C ALA A 157 -10.15 -0.84 9.12
N ASN A 158 -9.87 -2.03 9.67
CA ASN A 158 -8.99 -2.99 9.05
C ASN A 158 -9.78 -4.18 8.50
N ILE A 159 -9.44 -4.60 7.28
CA ILE A 159 -9.80 -5.92 6.75
C ILE A 159 -8.64 -6.85 7.05
N PRO A 160 -8.84 -7.98 7.78
CA PRO A 160 -7.75 -8.82 8.25
C PRO A 160 -6.83 -9.32 7.13
N GLU A 161 -7.42 -9.76 6.02
CA GLU A 161 -6.68 -10.23 4.85
C GLU A 161 -7.43 -9.88 3.57
N SER A 162 -6.70 -9.47 2.55
CA SER A 162 -7.22 -9.19 1.22
C SER A 162 -6.18 -9.53 0.16
N GLU A 163 -6.60 -10.19 -0.90
CA GLU A 163 -5.73 -10.55 -2.01
C GLU A 163 -6.17 -9.84 -3.29
N MET A 164 -5.18 -9.43 -4.09
CA MET A 164 -5.40 -8.86 -5.41
C MET A 164 -4.35 -9.40 -6.37
N SER A 165 -4.78 -9.84 -7.55
CA SER A 165 -3.85 -10.24 -8.60
C SER A 165 -4.32 -9.70 -9.94
N GLY A 166 -3.37 -9.48 -10.84
CA GLY A 166 -3.71 -8.87 -12.12
C GLY A 166 -2.61 -8.97 -13.18
N LEU A 167 -2.97 -8.45 -14.34
CA LEU A 167 -2.11 -8.28 -15.51
C LEU A 167 -2.17 -6.82 -15.94
N GLU A 168 -1.01 -6.21 -16.13
CA GLU A 168 -0.88 -4.88 -16.71
C GLU A 168 -0.09 -4.93 -18.01
N VAL A 169 -0.55 -4.16 -18.99
CA VAL A 169 0.12 -3.98 -20.28
C VAL A 169 0.19 -2.48 -20.57
N GLU A 170 1.40 -1.98 -20.72
CA GLU A 170 1.66 -0.62 -21.12
C GLU A 170 2.35 -0.59 -22.46
N PHE A 171 1.91 0.28 -23.35
CA PHE A 171 2.57 0.54 -24.61
C PHE A 171 2.69 2.04 -24.84
N LYS A 172 3.88 2.47 -25.19
CA LYS A 172 4.15 3.86 -25.62
C LYS A 172 5.04 3.86 -26.84
N GLY A 173 4.60 4.51 -27.91
CA GLY A 173 5.35 4.49 -29.15
C GLY A 173 5.11 5.70 -30.05
N LEU A 174 6.15 6.10 -30.74
CA LEU A 174 6.13 7.04 -31.85
C LEU A 174 5.85 6.28 -33.14
N LEU A 175 4.57 6.08 -33.48
CA LEU A 175 4.13 5.29 -34.63
C LEU A 175 4.50 5.96 -35.96
N THR A 176 4.43 7.27 -36.01
CA THR A 176 4.97 8.09 -37.10
C THR A 176 5.65 9.32 -36.51
N ASP A 177 6.34 10.13 -37.30
CA ASP A 177 7.00 11.36 -36.82
C ASP A 177 6.01 12.38 -36.21
N ALA A 178 4.71 12.19 -36.46
CA ALA A 178 3.65 13.09 -35.96
C ALA A 178 2.62 12.38 -35.04
N LEU A 179 2.74 11.04 -34.82
CA LEU A 179 1.75 10.27 -34.06
C LEU A 179 2.43 9.51 -32.94
N VAL A 180 2.09 9.88 -31.70
CA VAL A 180 2.43 9.15 -30.49
C VAL A 180 1.18 8.37 -30.03
N LEU A 181 1.34 7.10 -29.74
CA LEU A 181 0.33 6.26 -29.06
C LEU A 181 0.81 5.96 -27.64
N ASP A 182 -0.08 6.16 -26.67
CA ASP A 182 0.09 5.78 -25.27
C ASP A 182 -1.13 4.95 -24.88
N MET A 183 -0.92 3.72 -24.45
CA MET A 183 -1.98 2.76 -24.12
C MET A 183 -1.64 2.01 -22.85
N ASN A 184 -2.59 1.98 -21.90
CA ASN A 184 -2.50 1.23 -20.66
C ASN A 184 -3.75 0.35 -20.54
N LEU A 185 -3.54 -0.95 -20.28
CA LEU A 185 -4.58 -1.93 -20.00
C LEU A 185 -4.29 -2.61 -18.69
N SER A 186 -5.30 -2.76 -17.85
CA SER A 186 -5.22 -3.46 -16.57
C SER A 186 -6.40 -4.41 -16.42
N PHE A 187 -6.12 -5.61 -15.96
CA PHE A 187 -7.10 -6.65 -15.63
C PHE A 187 -6.83 -7.10 -14.19
N LEU A 188 -7.84 -7.02 -13.34
CA LEU A 188 -7.84 -7.37 -11.92
C LEU A 188 -8.78 -8.55 -11.66
#